data_8ed15d3741b86906fa6cc1fd18a467de
#
_entry.id   8ed15d3741b86906fa6cc1fd18a467de
#
_cell.length_a   1.000
_cell.length_b   1.000
_cell.length_c   1.000
_cell.angle_alpha   90.00
_cell.angle_beta   90.00
_cell.angle_gamma   90.00
#
_symmetry.space_group_name_H-M   'P 1'
#
loop_
_entity.id
_entity.type
_entity.pdbx_description
1 polymer ?
#
loop_
_entity_poly.entity_id
_entity_poly.type
_entity_poly.pdbx_seq_one_letter_code
_entity_poly.pdbx_strand_id
1 'polypeptide(L)' 'MIPDGTIDSPATFGQIIRQRRKVDGLTQAEAAALCGVGTRFLSELERGKATVEFGKALRVLRGLGLEMTVTSRGGSRR' A
#
# COMPACT_ATOMS: atom_id res chain seq x y z
N MET A 1 -16.25 1.48 -1.72
CA MET A 1 -15.43 2.68 -1.74
C MET A 1 -13.98 2.36 -2.02
N ILE A 2 -13.36 3.15 -2.87
CA ILE A 2 -11.94 2.96 -3.17
C ILE A 2 -11.13 3.69 -2.12
N PRO A 3 -10.25 2.99 -1.42
CA PRO A 3 -9.42 3.65 -0.42
C PRO A 3 -8.43 4.61 -1.06
N ASP A 4 -8.39 5.80 -0.53
CA ASP A 4 -7.34 6.74 -0.88
C ASP A 4 -7.08 7.58 0.36
N GLY A 5 -6.07 8.41 0.30
CA GLY A 5 -5.78 9.23 1.43
C GLY A 5 -4.32 9.63 1.47
N THR A 6 -4.00 10.35 2.50
CA THR A 6 -2.65 10.82 2.72
C THR A 6 -1.86 9.78 3.50
N ILE A 7 -0.69 9.45 3.00
CA ILE A 7 0.21 8.51 3.67
C ILE A 7 1.21 9.34 4.46
N ASP A 8 1.13 9.25 5.78
CA ASP A 8 2.06 9.95 6.66
C ASP A 8 2.83 8.99 7.56
N SER A 9 2.60 7.69 7.41
CA SER A 9 3.29 6.71 8.23
C SER A 9 3.17 5.34 7.57
N PRO A 10 4.01 4.39 7.97
CA PRO A 10 3.82 3.01 7.50
C PRO A 10 2.47 2.45 7.87
N ALA A 11 1.91 2.87 9.01
CA ALA A 11 0.60 2.39 9.44
C ALA A 11 -0.50 2.83 8.47
N THR A 12 -0.51 4.11 8.07
CA THR A 12 -1.53 4.59 7.13
C THR A 12 -1.37 3.94 5.77
N PHE A 13 -0.13 3.73 5.35
CA PHE A 13 0.14 3.03 4.09
C PHE A 13 -0.46 1.62 4.14
N GLY A 14 -0.17 0.90 5.22
CA GLY A 14 -0.69 -0.45 5.38
C GLY A 14 -2.21 -0.51 5.39
N GLN A 15 -2.84 0.47 6.03
CA GLN A 15 -4.30 0.53 6.09
C GLN A 15 -4.91 0.74 4.71
N ILE A 16 -4.32 1.59 3.90
CA ILE A 16 -4.81 1.82 2.55
C ILE A 16 -4.73 0.54 1.72
N ILE A 17 -3.61 -0.16 1.81
CA ILE A 17 -3.43 -1.42 1.10
C ILE A 17 -4.47 -2.44 1.56
N ARG A 18 -4.65 -2.57 2.85
CA ARG A 18 -5.60 -3.54 3.40
C ARG A 18 -7.02 -3.24 2.97
N GLN A 19 -7.42 -1.97 3.03
CA GLN A 19 -8.77 -1.60 2.63
C GLN A 19 -9.01 -1.86 1.16
N ARG A 20 -8.04 -1.52 0.31
CA ARG A 20 -8.18 -1.78 -1.12
C ARG A 20 -8.31 -3.27 -1.40
N ARG A 21 -7.49 -4.08 -0.73
CA ARG A 21 -7.57 -5.53 -0.89
C ARG A 21 -8.96 -6.03 -0.51
N LYS A 22 -9.50 -5.55 0.59
CA LYS A 22 -10.81 -5.99 1.04
C LYS A 22 -11.94 -5.52 0.14
N VAL A 23 -11.84 -4.30 -0.36
CA VAL A 23 -12.82 -3.80 -1.33
C VAL A 23 -12.83 -4.69 -2.57
N ASP A 24 -11.67 -5.16 -2.98
CA ASP A 24 -11.57 -6.03 -4.16
C ASP A 24 -11.92 -7.48 -3.84
N GLY A 25 -12.21 -7.81 -2.59
CA GLY A 25 -12.62 -9.16 -2.21
C GLY A 25 -11.50 -10.17 -2.20
N LEU A 26 -10.26 -9.74 -2.00
CA LEU A 26 -9.11 -10.63 -2.09
C LEU A 26 -8.61 -11.03 -0.71
N THR A 27 -8.21 -12.29 -0.58
CA THR A 27 -7.44 -12.71 0.59
C THR A 27 -6.02 -12.18 0.47
N GLN A 28 -5.26 -12.23 1.57
CA GLN A 28 -3.85 -11.81 1.50
C GLN A 28 -3.08 -12.68 0.51
N ALA A 29 -3.33 -13.98 0.49
CA ALA A 29 -2.62 -14.86 -0.44
C ALA A 29 -2.94 -14.51 -1.89
N GLU A 30 -4.21 -14.24 -2.18
CA GLU A 30 -4.61 -13.88 -3.54
C GLU A 30 -4.00 -12.55 -3.97
N ALA A 31 -4.03 -11.56 -3.08
CA ALA A 31 -3.46 -10.26 -3.40
C ALA A 31 -1.95 -10.33 -3.56
N ALA A 32 -1.29 -11.10 -2.71
CA ALA A 32 0.16 -11.24 -2.80
C ALA A 32 0.55 -11.87 -4.15
N ALA A 33 -0.18 -12.90 -4.56
CA ALA A 33 0.08 -13.53 -5.85
C ALA A 33 -0.16 -12.55 -7.00
N LEU A 34 -1.23 -11.79 -6.92
CA LEU A 34 -1.55 -10.79 -7.94
C LEU A 34 -0.44 -9.74 -8.06
N CYS A 35 0.11 -9.34 -6.92
CA CYS A 35 1.11 -8.27 -6.89
C CYS A 35 2.55 -8.77 -7.06
N GLY A 36 2.74 -10.08 -7.11
CA GLY A 36 4.08 -10.63 -7.29
C GLY A 36 4.96 -10.53 -6.06
N VAL A 37 4.37 -10.62 -4.87
CA VAL A 37 5.11 -10.58 -3.60
C VAL A 37 4.68 -11.76 -2.74
N GLY A 38 5.44 -12.01 -1.68
CA GLY A 38 5.06 -13.08 -0.76
C GLY A 38 3.93 -12.66 0.16
N THR A 39 3.15 -13.64 0.62
CA THR A 39 2.05 -13.39 1.54
C THR A 39 2.55 -12.76 2.83
N ARG A 40 3.70 -13.21 3.32
CA ARG A 40 4.27 -12.65 4.54
C ARG A 40 4.62 -11.18 4.37
N PHE A 41 5.20 -10.85 3.21
CA PHE A 41 5.52 -9.45 2.93
C PHE A 41 4.26 -8.59 2.97
N LEU A 42 3.19 -9.05 2.31
CA LEU A 42 1.94 -8.30 2.28
C LEU A 42 1.35 -8.16 3.68
N SER A 43 1.40 -9.22 4.46
CA SER A 43 0.89 -9.18 5.83
C SER A 43 1.64 -8.14 6.66
N GLU A 44 2.95 -8.12 6.56
CA GLU A 44 3.76 -7.14 7.29
C GLU A 44 3.49 -5.71 6.82
N LEU A 45 3.33 -5.54 5.51
CA LEU A 45 3.03 -4.24 4.94
C LEU A 45 1.70 -3.72 5.48
N GLU A 46 0.67 -4.57 5.52
CA GLU A 46 -0.64 -4.17 6.01
C GLU A 46 -0.63 -3.82 7.50
N ARG A 47 0.29 -4.41 8.25
CA ARG A 47 0.40 -4.11 9.67
C ARG A 47 1.25 -2.88 9.96
N GLY A 48 1.78 -2.26 8.93
CA GLY A 48 2.54 -1.02 9.11
C GLY A 48 3.99 -1.21 9.47
N LYS A 49 4.58 -2.33 9.08
CA LYS A 49 6.00 -2.53 9.33
C LYS A 49 6.81 -1.44 8.67
N ALA A 50 7.68 -0.79 9.43
CA ALA A 50 8.41 0.37 8.95
C ALA A 50 9.54 0.01 7.99
N THR A 51 10.07 -1.20 8.09
CA THR A 51 11.25 -1.58 7.33
C THR A 51 10.92 -2.53 6.19
N VAL A 52 9.96 -2.15 5.37
CA VAL A 52 9.62 -2.97 4.20
C VAL A 52 10.42 -2.49 3.00
N GLU A 53 10.64 -3.40 2.07
CA GLU A 53 11.35 -3.05 0.85
C GLU A 53 10.45 -2.22 -0.06
N PHE A 54 10.91 -1.02 -0.39
CA PHE A 54 10.08 -0.04 -1.09
C PHE A 54 9.66 -0.50 -2.49
N GLY A 55 10.56 -1.13 -3.22
CA GLY A 55 10.24 -1.62 -4.55
C GLY A 55 9.08 -2.61 -4.54
N LYS A 56 9.06 -3.49 -3.55
CA LYS A 56 7.97 -4.44 -3.41
C LYS A 56 6.68 -3.74 -2.98
N ALA A 57 6.79 -2.72 -2.13
CA ALA A 57 5.61 -1.95 -1.75
C ALA A 57 4.98 -1.29 -2.97
N LEU A 58 5.79 -0.76 -3.87
CA LEU A 58 5.28 -0.19 -5.11
C LEU A 58 4.60 -1.23 -6.00
N ARG A 59 5.12 -2.45 -6.02
CA ARG A 59 4.45 -3.53 -6.75
C ARG A 59 3.06 -3.79 -6.21
N VAL A 60 2.92 -3.76 -4.89
CA VAL A 60 1.62 -3.97 -4.27
C VAL A 60 0.65 -2.86 -4.68
N LEU A 61 1.10 -1.61 -4.66
CA LEU A 61 0.25 -0.52 -5.11
C LEU A 61 -0.23 -0.75 -6.54
N ARG A 62 0.70 -1.04 -7.43
CA ARG A 62 0.36 -1.24 -8.84
C ARG A 62 -0.56 -2.44 -9.04
N GLY A 63 -0.27 -3.52 -8.35
CA GLY A 63 -1.09 -4.74 -8.49
C GLY A 63 -2.52 -4.52 -8.04
N LEU A 64 -2.74 -3.61 -7.09
CA LEU A 64 -4.08 -3.29 -6.61
C LEU A 64 -4.70 -2.10 -7.33
N GLY A 65 -4.06 -1.60 -8.38
CA GLY A 65 -4.61 -0.48 -9.14
C GLY A 65 -4.50 0.86 -8.46
N LEU A 66 -3.58 0.98 -7.52
CA LEU A 66 -3.34 2.24 -6.82
C LEU A 66 -2.10 2.92 -7.40
N GLU A 67 -1.98 4.21 -7.17
CA GLU A 67 -0.78 4.90 -7.56
C GLU A 67 -0.35 5.85 -6.46
N MET A 68 0.93 6.11 -6.40
CA MET A 68 1.52 7.01 -5.43
C MET A 68 1.93 8.28 -6.13
N THR A 69 1.54 9.41 -5.56
CA THR A 69 1.95 10.70 -6.08
C THR A 69 2.59 11.51 -4.96
N VAL A 70 3.37 12.48 -5.35
CA VAL A 70 4.01 13.39 -4.40
C VAL A 70 3.58 14.80 -4.76
N THR A 71 3.05 15.51 -3.79
CA THR A 71 2.61 16.87 -4.01
C THR A 71 3.29 17.78 -3.01
N SER A 72 3.45 19.02 -3.41
CA SER A 72 4.04 20.00 -2.54
C SER A 72 3.02 20.44 -1.50
N ARG A 73 3.46 20.49 -0.26
CA ARG A 73 2.58 20.88 0.81
C ARG A 73 2.62 22.39 0.95
N GLY A 74 1.56 23.07 0.60
CA GLY A 74 1.47 24.50 0.79
C GLY A 74 2.37 25.33 -0.08
N GLY A 75 2.99 24.77 -1.04
CA GLY A 75 3.68 25.53 -2.04
C GLY A 75 5.11 25.88 -1.76
N SER A 76 5.55 26.27 -0.64
CA SER A 76 6.89 26.67 -0.50
C SER A 76 7.65 25.84 0.41
N ARG A 77 8.88 25.64 0.13
CA ARG A 77 9.62 24.93 0.94
C ARG A 77 10.51 25.78 1.54
N ARG A 78 10.73 25.94 2.09
CA ARG A 78 11.47 26.72 2.47
C ARG A 78 12.28 26.62 2.95
#